data_77463b77fd1a1dcf868593bcf11158b0
#
_entry.id   77463b77fd1a1dcf868593bcf11158b0
#
_cell.length_a   1.000
_cell.length_b   1.000
_cell.length_c   1.000
_cell.angle_alpha   90.00
_cell.angle_beta   90.00
_cell.angle_gamma   90.00
#
_symmetry.space_group_name_H-M   'P 1'
#
loop_
_entity.id
_entity.type
_entity.pdbx_description
1 polymer ?
#
loop_
_entity_poly.entity_id
_entity_poly.type
_entity_poly.pdbx_seq_one_letter_code
_entity_poly.pdbx_strand_id
1 'polypeptide(L)'
;MPGPRVARALCLMAACVLAAGCTDGAADTTPASQRPATPSAEQSSPQARPSPVASVHSEGRTRVLEYGDLIVRATPENSGVRTEIEVANTYKQDTTYSIQISIADGKGWTAYNRFWLQDVPPGKTGRDDAMIGSEDMGPVPQVPKIYVDEFTPVGK
;
A
#
# COMPACT_ATOMS: atom_id res chain seq x y z
N MET A 1 -25.10 20.03 36.28
CA MET A 1 -25.23 18.55 36.29
C MET A 1 -23.90 17.99 35.81
N PRO A 2 -23.17 17.24 36.64
CA PRO A 2 -21.85 16.71 36.30
C PRO A 2 -21.98 15.35 35.63
N GLY A 3 -21.30 15.17 34.46
CA GLY A 3 -21.19 13.88 33.76
C GLY A 3 -20.04 13.03 34.31
N PRO A 4 -20.11 11.72 34.15
CA PRO A 4 -19.22 10.77 34.83
C PRO A 4 -17.83 10.63 34.13
N ARG A 5 -16.81 10.65 34.98
CA ARG A 5 -15.44 10.24 34.69
C ARG A 5 -15.40 8.73 34.53
N VAL A 6 -14.88 8.21 33.46
CA VAL A 6 -14.59 6.79 33.31
C VAL A 6 -13.08 6.56 33.29
N ALA A 7 -12.69 5.63 34.11
CA ALA A 7 -11.36 5.31 34.58
C ALA A 7 -10.41 4.72 33.51
N ARG A 8 -9.12 5.05 33.71
CA ARG A 8 -7.96 4.38 33.09
C ARG A 8 -7.88 2.93 33.58
N ALA A 9 -7.73 2.00 32.67
CA ALA A 9 -7.20 0.67 32.96
C ALA A 9 -5.80 0.53 32.36
N LEU A 10 -4.81 0.55 33.24
CA LEU A 10 -3.45 0.09 32.98
C LEU A 10 -3.48 -1.45 32.92
N CYS A 11 -2.98 -2.07 31.85
CA CYS A 11 -2.53 -3.45 31.85
C CYS A 11 -1.05 -3.49 31.50
N LEU A 12 -0.24 -3.65 32.55
CA LEU A 12 1.14 -4.21 32.50
C LEU A 12 1.02 -5.74 32.44
N MET A 13 1.77 -6.39 31.56
CA MET A 13 2.29 -7.76 31.68
C MET A 13 3.39 -7.91 30.64
N ALA A 14 4.63 -7.96 31.02
CA ALA A 14 5.42 -9.02 31.62
C ALA A 14 6.18 -9.85 30.57
N ALA A 15 7.49 -9.79 30.71
CA ALA A 15 8.57 -10.46 30.00
C ALA A 15 8.54 -12.00 30.15
N CYS A 16 9.11 -12.74 29.18
CA CYS A 16 9.76 -14.05 29.34
C CYS A 16 10.65 -14.28 28.11
N VAL A 17 11.92 -14.33 28.32
CA VAL A 17 12.90 -15.36 28.69
C VAL A 17 13.60 -15.97 27.46
N LEU A 18 14.91 -15.76 27.45
CA LEU A 18 15.98 -16.35 26.67
C LEU A 18 16.03 -17.90 26.77
N ALA A 19 16.34 -18.57 25.67
CA ALA A 19 16.97 -19.89 25.70
C ALA A 19 18.08 -19.95 24.64
N ALA A 20 19.31 -19.85 25.09
CA ALA A 20 20.49 -20.25 24.36
C ALA A 20 20.62 -21.78 24.43
N GLY A 21 20.91 -22.42 23.30
CA GLY A 21 21.23 -23.81 23.18
C GLY A 21 22.36 -24.03 22.18
N CYS A 22 23.60 -23.96 22.67
CA CYS A 22 24.77 -24.52 21.97
C CYS A 22 24.82 -26.02 22.28
N THR A 23 24.97 -26.84 21.24
CA THR A 23 25.54 -28.17 21.39
C THR A 23 26.55 -28.42 20.28
N ASP A 24 27.83 -28.44 20.67
CA ASP A 24 28.91 -29.09 19.97
C ASP A 24 28.63 -30.58 19.81
N GLY A 25 28.92 -31.16 18.65
CA GLY A 25 28.85 -32.57 18.38
C GLY A 25 29.79 -32.96 17.24
N ALA A 26 30.81 -33.70 17.64
CA ALA A 26 32.00 -34.15 16.97
C ALA A 26 31.80 -34.82 15.61
N ALA A 27 32.88 -34.81 14.86
CA ALA A 27 33.17 -35.48 13.59
C ALA A 27 32.87 -36.98 13.62
N ASP A 28 32.26 -37.46 12.53
CA ASP A 28 32.47 -38.83 12.08
C ASP A 28 32.55 -38.89 10.57
N THR A 29 33.65 -39.46 10.12
CA THR A 29 34.09 -39.61 8.74
C THR A 29 33.54 -40.92 8.19
N THR A 30 32.70 -40.91 7.15
CA THR A 30 32.38 -42.11 6.38
C THR A 30 32.15 -41.75 4.90
N PRO A 31 32.59 -42.58 3.96
CA PRO A 31 32.95 -42.17 2.61
C PRO A 31 31.77 -42.09 1.63
N ALA A 32 32.00 -41.29 0.63
CA ALA A 32 31.23 -41.00 -0.56
C ALA A 32 30.34 -42.12 -1.10
N SER A 33 29.05 -41.84 -1.17
CA SER A 33 28.16 -42.47 -2.14
C SER A 33 27.71 -41.40 -3.10
N GLN A 34 28.25 -41.45 -4.32
CA GLN A 34 27.90 -40.58 -5.44
C GLN A 34 26.43 -40.84 -5.82
N ARG A 35 25.54 -39.95 -5.43
CA ARG A 35 24.16 -39.90 -5.89
C ARG A 35 24.13 -39.11 -7.20
N PRO A 36 23.50 -39.60 -8.28
CA PRO A 36 23.42 -38.85 -9.54
C PRO A 36 22.73 -37.51 -9.31
N ALA A 37 23.33 -36.45 -9.83
CA ALA A 37 22.77 -35.11 -9.85
C ALA A 37 21.46 -35.14 -10.63
N THR A 38 20.35 -34.94 -9.95
CA THR A 38 19.06 -34.60 -10.55
C THR A 38 19.22 -33.20 -11.17
N PRO A 39 18.87 -32.98 -12.45
CA PRO A 39 18.91 -31.64 -13.02
C PRO A 39 18.00 -30.72 -12.19
N SER A 40 18.63 -29.72 -11.60
CA SER A 40 17.92 -28.63 -10.90
C SER A 40 17.01 -27.96 -11.92
N ALA A 41 15.70 -28.12 -11.75
CA ALA A 41 14.72 -27.37 -12.53
C ALA A 41 15.05 -25.88 -12.33
N GLU A 42 15.41 -25.24 -13.44
CA GLU A 42 15.57 -23.78 -13.51
C GLU A 42 14.27 -23.17 -13.02
N GLN A 43 14.29 -22.71 -11.79
CA GLN A 43 13.24 -21.89 -11.21
C GLN A 43 13.25 -20.57 -11.98
N SER A 44 12.40 -20.47 -13.01
CA SER A 44 12.16 -19.24 -13.73
C SER A 44 11.69 -18.20 -12.70
N SER A 45 12.60 -17.33 -12.30
CA SER A 45 12.25 -16.18 -11.46
C SER A 45 11.11 -15.42 -12.14
N PRO A 46 10.05 -15.04 -11.41
CA PRO A 46 8.99 -14.21 -11.97
C PRO A 46 9.63 -12.95 -12.53
N GLN A 47 9.49 -12.76 -13.83
CA GLN A 47 10.02 -11.58 -14.51
C GLN A 47 9.36 -10.36 -13.90
N ALA A 48 10.11 -9.57 -13.14
CA ALA A 48 9.62 -8.36 -12.52
C ALA A 48 9.03 -7.46 -13.62
N ARG A 49 7.72 -7.19 -13.51
CA ARG A 49 7.06 -6.25 -14.41
C ARG A 49 7.75 -4.88 -14.23
N PRO A 50 8.14 -4.18 -15.31
CA PRO A 50 8.77 -2.86 -15.18
C PRO A 50 7.84 -1.95 -14.37
N SER A 51 8.43 -1.20 -13.43
CA SER A 51 7.66 -0.22 -12.64
C SER A 51 6.98 0.77 -13.57
N PRO A 52 5.68 1.04 -13.39
CA PRO A 52 4.97 1.98 -14.25
C PRO A 52 5.61 3.38 -14.15
N VAL A 53 5.71 4.04 -15.29
CA VAL A 53 6.16 5.44 -15.34
C VAL A 53 4.99 6.31 -14.87
N ALA A 54 5.22 7.12 -13.84
CA ALA A 54 4.23 8.07 -13.38
C ALA A 54 4.23 9.32 -14.26
N SER A 55 3.07 9.79 -14.70
CA SER A 55 2.88 11.10 -15.32
C SER A 55 1.97 11.97 -14.46
N VAL A 56 2.27 13.27 -14.39
CA VAL A 56 1.50 14.22 -13.58
C VAL A 56 1.21 15.48 -14.40
N HIS A 57 -0.08 15.83 -14.50
CA HIS A 57 -0.54 17.05 -15.19
C HIS A 57 -1.64 17.77 -14.40
N SER A 58 -2.15 18.88 -14.92
CA SER A 58 -3.24 19.62 -14.30
C SER A 58 -4.39 19.82 -15.28
N GLU A 59 -5.61 19.62 -14.76
CA GLU A 59 -6.87 19.92 -15.44
C GLU A 59 -7.60 21.02 -14.64
N GLY A 60 -7.35 22.27 -14.99
CA GLY A 60 -7.83 23.41 -14.21
C GLY A 60 -7.23 23.40 -12.79
N ARG A 61 -8.07 23.26 -11.76
CA ARG A 61 -7.65 23.16 -10.35
C ARG A 61 -7.30 21.74 -9.94
N THR A 62 -7.70 20.74 -10.72
CA THR A 62 -7.47 19.32 -10.42
C THR A 62 -6.06 18.93 -10.81
N ARG A 63 -5.35 18.29 -9.93
CA ARG A 63 -4.10 17.61 -10.22
C ARG A 63 -4.39 16.16 -10.58
N VAL A 64 -3.84 15.69 -11.70
CA VAL A 64 -4.02 14.32 -12.19
C VAL A 64 -2.68 13.60 -12.15
N LEU A 65 -2.67 12.40 -11.60
CA LEU A 65 -1.54 11.48 -11.66
C LEU A 65 -2.01 10.21 -12.37
N GLU A 66 -1.28 9.82 -13.41
CA GLU A 66 -1.42 8.54 -14.08
C GLU A 66 -0.26 7.63 -13.68
N TYR A 67 -0.56 6.43 -13.21
CA TYR A 67 0.42 5.46 -12.74
C TYR A 67 0.02 4.04 -13.17
N GLY A 68 0.45 3.63 -14.36
CA GLY A 68 0.03 2.37 -14.97
C GLY A 68 -1.49 2.32 -15.19
N ASP A 69 -2.16 1.35 -14.58
CA ASP A 69 -3.61 1.17 -14.68
C ASP A 69 -4.41 2.06 -13.69
N LEU A 70 -3.72 2.84 -12.85
CA LEU A 70 -4.30 3.71 -11.84
C LEU A 70 -4.27 5.17 -12.31
N ILE A 71 -5.41 5.87 -12.19
CA ILE A 71 -5.53 7.32 -12.34
C ILE A 71 -6.01 7.88 -11.01
N VAL A 72 -5.35 8.94 -10.54
CA VAL A 72 -5.74 9.68 -9.32
C VAL A 72 -5.97 11.14 -9.69
N ARG A 73 -7.15 11.67 -9.32
CA ARG A 73 -7.50 13.08 -9.46
C ARG A 73 -7.63 13.71 -8.08
N ALA A 74 -6.92 14.81 -7.85
CA ALA A 74 -6.94 15.53 -6.59
C ALA A 74 -7.38 16.98 -6.83
N THR A 75 -8.55 17.34 -6.33
CA THR A 75 -9.16 18.66 -6.46
C THR A 75 -9.24 19.35 -5.10
N PRO A 76 -8.57 20.50 -4.91
CA PRO A 76 -8.70 21.27 -3.68
C PRO A 76 -10.14 21.76 -3.47
N GLU A 77 -10.68 21.50 -2.27
CA GLU A 77 -11.96 22.01 -1.77
C GLU A 77 -11.75 22.74 -0.45
N ASN A 78 -12.80 23.36 0.09
CA ASN A 78 -12.66 24.14 1.33
C ASN A 78 -12.31 23.27 2.54
N SER A 79 -12.85 22.04 2.60
CA SER A 79 -12.70 21.13 3.73
C SER A 79 -11.57 20.10 3.58
N GLY A 80 -10.83 20.13 2.48
CA GLY A 80 -9.77 19.15 2.20
C GLY A 80 -9.50 19.03 0.71
N VAL A 81 -8.94 17.90 0.30
CA VAL A 81 -8.70 17.59 -1.12
C VAL A 81 -9.59 16.43 -1.52
N ARG A 82 -10.58 16.69 -2.39
CA ARG A 82 -11.36 15.60 -3.00
C ARG A 82 -10.43 14.78 -3.88
N THR A 83 -10.33 13.50 -3.57
CA THR A 83 -9.46 12.59 -4.29
C THR A 83 -10.31 11.47 -4.89
N GLU A 84 -10.30 11.40 -6.20
CA GLU A 84 -10.98 10.37 -6.99
C GLU A 84 -9.94 9.41 -7.55
N ILE A 85 -10.22 8.11 -7.49
CA ILE A 85 -9.38 7.08 -8.07
C ILE A 85 -10.14 6.28 -9.12
N GLU A 86 -9.43 5.89 -10.17
CA GLU A 86 -9.89 4.97 -11.20
C GLU A 86 -8.82 3.91 -11.44
N VAL A 87 -9.21 2.63 -11.45
CA VAL A 87 -8.31 1.51 -11.76
C VAL A 87 -8.89 0.67 -12.87
N ALA A 88 -8.19 0.56 -13.98
CA ALA A 88 -8.53 -0.38 -15.04
C ALA A 88 -8.07 -1.79 -14.67
N ASN A 89 -8.99 -2.76 -14.59
CA ASN A 89 -8.59 -4.13 -14.38
C ASN A 89 -8.12 -4.79 -15.69
N THR A 90 -6.81 -4.92 -15.83
CA THR A 90 -6.14 -5.57 -16.96
C THR A 90 -5.90 -7.07 -16.74
N TYR A 91 -6.28 -7.62 -15.59
CA TYR A 91 -6.25 -9.05 -15.32
C TYR A 91 -7.42 -9.79 -15.98
N LYS A 92 -7.29 -11.10 -16.10
CA LYS A 92 -8.30 -11.97 -16.73
C LYS A 92 -9.39 -12.46 -15.75
N GLN A 93 -9.34 -12.00 -14.51
CA GLN A 93 -10.25 -12.36 -13.41
C GLN A 93 -10.69 -11.14 -12.63
N ASP A 94 -11.74 -11.27 -11.85
CA ASP A 94 -12.14 -10.26 -10.88
C ASP A 94 -10.99 -9.99 -9.93
N THR A 95 -10.67 -8.72 -9.73
CA THR A 95 -9.51 -8.33 -8.95
C THR A 95 -9.91 -7.27 -7.94
N THR A 96 -9.52 -7.47 -6.69
CA THR A 96 -9.61 -6.47 -5.63
C THR A 96 -8.31 -5.67 -5.57
N TYR A 97 -8.39 -4.36 -5.31
CA TYR A 97 -7.21 -3.50 -5.20
C TYR A 97 -7.16 -2.82 -3.84
N SER A 98 -5.98 -2.85 -3.20
CA SER A 98 -5.63 -1.99 -2.07
C SER A 98 -4.77 -0.84 -2.59
N ILE A 99 -5.23 0.40 -2.34
CA ILE A 99 -4.58 1.60 -2.87
C ILE A 99 -4.44 2.60 -1.74
N GLN A 100 -3.22 3.01 -1.42
CA GLN A 100 -2.98 4.09 -0.46
C GLN A 100 -2.44 5.30 -1.21
N ILE A 101 -3.11 6.44 -1.01
CA ILE A 101 -2.76 7.71 -1.63
C ILE A 101 -2.44 8.71 -0.53
N SER A 102 -1.30 9.37 -0.65
CA SER A 102 -0.96 10.56 0.14
C SER A 102 -1.04 11.81 -0.70
N ILE A 103 -1.60 12.85 -0.11
CA ILE A 103 -1.65 14.21 -0.67
C ILE A 103 -0.81 15.12 0.21
N ALA A 104 0.03 15.95 -0.41
CA ALA A 104 0.88 16.89 0.31
C ALA A 104 1.00 18.24 -0.41
N ASP A 105 1.39 19.28 0.33
CA ASP A 105 1.76 20.59 -0.23
C ASP A 105 3.28 20.73 -0.47
N GLY A 106 4.07 19.84 0.14
CA GLY A 106 5.53 19.92 0.15
C GLY A 106 6.10 20.94 1.13
N LYS A 107 5.28 21.45 2.07
CA LYS A 107 5.67 22.43 3.08
C LYS A 107 5.29 21.99 4.50
N GLY A 108 4.74 20.78 4.66
CA GLY A 108 4.38 20.20 5.96
C GLY A 108 2.94 19.70 6.03
N TRP A 109 2.02 20.19 5.19
CA TRP A 109 0.69 19.61 5.10
C TRP A 109 0.76 18.27 4.35
N THR A 110 0.33 17.20 5.00
CA THR A 110 0.27 15.85 4.41
C THR A 110 -0.88 15.08 5.03
N ALA A 111 -1.69 14.48 4.19
CA ALA A 111 -2.79 13.60 4.58
C ALA A 111 -2.87 12.41 3.65
N TYR A 112 -3.48 11.31 4.09
CA TYR A 112 -3.60 10.10 3.29
C TYR A 112 -4.97 9.46 3.45
N ASN A 113 -5.34 8.62 2.47
CA ASN A 113 -6.46 7.69 2.55
C ASN A 113 -6.10 6.35 1.92
N ARG A 114 -6.78 5.30 2.36
CA ARG A 114 -6.72 3.98 1.76
C ARG A 114 -8.06 3.66 1.11
N PHE A 115 -8.02 3.32 -0.16
CA PHE A 115 -9.15 2.89 -0.96
C PHE A 115 -9.12 1.37 -1.13
N TRP A 116 -10.30 0.78 -1.21
CA TRP A 116 -10.46 -0.65 -1.36
C TRP A 116 -11.50 -0.94 -2.44
N LEU A 117 -11.03 -1.20 -3.67
CA LEU A 117 -11.90 -1.54 -4.80
C LEU A 117 -12.10 -3.05 -4.87
N GLN A 118 -13.29 -3.51 -4.52
CA GLN A 118 -13.60 -4.94 -4.47
C GLN A 118 -14.07 -5.46 -5.82
N ASP A 119 -13.59 -6.66 -6.17
CA ASP A 119 -14.10 -7.50 -7.26
C ASP A 119 -14.33 -6.73 -8.59
N VAL A 120 -13.36 -5.91 -9.00
CA VAL A 120 -13.42 -5.20 -10.29
C VAL A 120 -13.35 -6.24 -11.41
N PRO A 121 -14.36 -6.34 -12.31
CA PRO A 121 -14.37 -7.37 -13.36
C PRO A 121 -13.27 -7.15 -14.42
N PRO A 122 -12.87 -8.21 -15.15
CA PRO A 122 -11.91 -8.11 -16.25
C PRO A 122 -12.29 -7.06 -17.29
N GLY A 123 -11.35 -6.20 -17.65
CA GLY A 123 -11.53 -5.12 -18.62
C GLY A 123 -12.48 -4.00 -18.18
N LYS A 124 -12.87 -3.97 -16.90
CA LYS A 124 -13.68 -2.90 -16.31
C LYS A 124 -12.82 -1.96 -15.48
N THR A 125 -13.37 -0.78 -15.22
CA THR A 125 -12.75 0.23 -14.36
C THR A 125 -13.48 0.30 -13.03
N GLY A 126 -12.76 0.05 -11.95
CA GLY A 126 -13.20 0.35 -10.58
C GLY A 126 -12.98 1.82 -10.27
N ARG A 127 -13.87 2.42 -9.45
CA ARG A 127 -13.82 3.83 -9.05
C ARG A 127 -14.20 3.97 -7.59
N ASP A 128 -13.55 4.93 -6.93
CA ASP A 128 -13.91 5.35 -5.58
C ASP A 128 -13.45 6.80 -5.38
N ASP A 129 -14.01 7.49 -4.38
CA ASP A 129 -13.59 8.84 -4.02
C ASP A 129 -13.63 9.06 -2.51
N ALA A 130 -12.79 9.98 -2.04
CA ALA A 130 -12.77 10.40 -0.65
C ALA A 130 -12.28 11.84 -0.51
N MET A 131 -12.68 12.49 0.58
CA MET A 131 -12.06 13.73 1.04
C MET A 131 -10.81 13.37 1.84
N ILE A 132 -9.64 13.83 1.41
CA ILE A 132 -8.37 13.60 2.09
C ILE A 132 -7.95 14.88 2.82
N GLY A 133 -7.64 14.72 4.12
CA GLY A 133 -7.33 15.83 5.02
C GLY A 133 -8.57 16.55 5.52
N SER A 134 -8.33 17.59 6.32
CA SER A 134 -9.37 18.46 6.90
C SER A 134 -8.83 19.87 7.10
N GLU A 135 -9.71 20.84 7.29
CA GLU A 135 -9.36 22.23 7.61
C GLU A 135 -8.60 22.37 8.95
N ASP A 136 -8.77 21.44 9.89
CA ASP A 136 -8.02 21.42 11.15
C ASP A 136 -6.51 21.14 10.97
N MET A 137 -6.13 20.61 9.82
CA MET A 137 -4.73 20.34 9.47
C MET A 137 -3.99 21.57 8.92
N GLY A 138 -4.66 22.71 8.85
CA GLY A 138 -4.16 23.94 8.27
C GLY A 138 -4.68 24.20 6.86
N PRO A 139 -4.17 25.23 6.16
CA PRO A 139 -4.65 25.61 4.83
C PRO A 139 -4.56 24.47 3.83
N VAL A 140 -5.66 24.17 3.17
CA VAL A 140 -5.72 23.14 2.13
C VAL A 140 -4.80 23.51 0.95
N PRO A 141 -3.96 22.58 0.47
CA PRO A 141 -3.03 22.85 -0.62
C PRO A 141 -3.78 23.18 -1.92
N GLN A 142 -3.50 24.35 -2.49
CA GLN A 142 -4.11 24.78 -3.75
C GLN A 142 -3.50 24.07 -4.98
N VAL A 143 -2.29 23.53 -4.82
CA VAL A 143 -1.62 22.69 -5.83
C VAL A 143 -1.16 21.42 -5.12
N PRO A 144 -2.05 20.45 -4.96
CA PRO A 144 -1.72 19.21 -4.26
C PRO A 144 -0.68 18.38 -5.03
N LYS A 145 0.25 17.78 -4.27
CA LYS A 145 1.15 16.75 -4.77
C LYS A 145 0.55 15.39 -4.42
N ILE A 146 0.48 14.51 -5.39
CA ILE A 146 -0.11 13.17 -5.24
C ILE A 146 1.02 12.15 -5.17
N TYR A 147 0.95 11.26 -4.20
CA TYR A 147 1.85 10.12 -4.04
C TYR A 147 1.05 8.84 -3.96
N VAL A 148 1.49 7.82 -4.69
CA VAL A 148 0.96 6.46 -4.58
C VAL A 148 1.88 5.69 -3.64
N ASP A 149 1.45 5.51 -2.39
CA ASP A 149 2.23 4.80 -1.37
C ASP A 149 2.08 3.29 -1.52
N GLU A 150 0.88 2.84 -1.93
CA GLU A 150 0.56 1.45 -2.19
C GLU A 150 -0.39 1.34 -3.39
N PHE A 151 -0.10 0.41 -4.29
CA PHE A 151 -1.01 -0.01 -5.36
C PHE A 151 -0.82 -1.51 -5.59
N THR A 152 -1.65 -2.30 -4.94
CA THR A 152 -1.50 -3.76 -4.91
C THR A 152 -2.79 -4.45 -5.31
N PRO A 153 -2.77 -5.31 -6.35
CA PRO A 153 -3.85 -6.24 -6.59
C PRO A 153 -3.85 -7.31 -5.50
N VAL A 154 -4.99 -7.47 -4.84
CA VAL A 154 -5.19 -8.51 -3.83
C VAL A 154 -5.82 -9.70 -4.53
N GLY A 155 -5.01 -10.74 -4.79
CA GLY A 155 -5.47 -11.95 -5.47
C GLY A 155 -6.39 -12.79 -4.58
N LYS A 156 -7.38 -13.43 -5.22
CA LYS A 156 -8.07 -14.61 -4.65
C LYS A 156 -7.27 -15.85 -4.93
#